data_8ba6f108f7e4f9e7685b1043e0d7919e
#
_entry.id   8ba6f108f7e4f9e7685b1043e0d7919e
#
_cell.length_a   1.000
_cell.length_b   1.000
_cell.length_c   1.000
_cell.angle_alpha   90.00
_cell.angle_beta   90.00
_cell.angle_gamma   90.00
#
_symmetry.space_group_name_H-M   'P 1'
#
loop_
_entity.id
_entity.type
_entity.pdbx_description
1 polymer ?
#
loop_
_entity_poly.entity_id
_entity_poly.type
_entity_poly.pdbx_seq_one_letter_code
_entity_poly.pdbx_strand_id
1 'polypeptide(L)'
;MKERSQLILLIITFSCFYIRAQVNENLLMERFNMNAFNPAYAGSEGRVLSFTTRSTWQGVSDAPKMNYFYFSGNPKNNLALGLSIINNKVFVDERTLYSIDASYQLTLGGGKTLNLGVKAGVHTKFTDIEAIQRLTNAPNSAIPDITRETYPVFGFGALYRSQKFYISFSIPNFLNPIKYTDNESFIGDEKPSTYFLAGYKLNLGGFNSSLNPFISSKVIPGIGNTVHLGGTYDYKGIFEVGGGYKSTRYMNVIAIVKTNFGLSLAYAHDFRGAANDVEVQRTGSEIFLKFNF
;
A
#
# COMPACT_ATOMS: atom_id res chain seq x y z
N MET A 1 30.68 -20.52 -20.64
CA MET A 1 31.13 -20.14 -19.30
C MET A 1 30.99 -18.64 -19.01
N LYS A 2 31.22 -17.74 -19.94
CA LYS A 2 31.10 -16.27 -19.74
C LYS A 2 29.68 -15.79 -19.35
N GLU A 3 28.64 -16.31 -19.97
CA GLU A 3 27.25 -15.90 -19.66
C GLU A 3 26.78 -16.32 -18.26
N ARG A 4 27.18 -17.51 -17.80
CA ARG A 4 26.86 -17.96 -16.43
C ARG A 4 27.58 -17.10 -15.37
N SER A 5 28.80 -16.67 -15.66
CA SER A 5 29.57 -15.78 -14.79
C SER A 5 28.96 -14.37 -14.70
N GLN A 6 28.40 -13.85 -15.79
CA GLN A 6 27.71 -12.56 -15.83
C GLN A 6 26.37 -12.62 -15.08
N LEU A 7 25.65 -13.74 -15.17
CA LEU A 7 24.40 -13.93 -14.43
C LEU A 7 24.64 -14.02 -12.92
N ILE A 8 25.70 -14.70 -12.50
CA ILE A 8 26.10 -14.79 -11.09
C ILE A 8 26.57 -13.42 -10.56
N LEU A 9 27.30 -12.65 -11.36
CA LEU A 9 27.72 -11.30 -10.99
C LEU A 9 26.52 -10.35 -10.86
N LEU A 10 25.52 -10.48 -11.72
CA LEU A 10 24.27 -9.72 -11.66
C LEU A 10 23.47 -10.05 -10.40
N ILE A 11 23.41 -11.32 -9.99
CA ILE A 11 22.74 -11.78 -8.77
C ILE A 11 23.47 -11.29 -7.50
N ILE A 12 24.80 -11.28 -7.51
CA ILE A 12 25.62 -10.82 -6.38
C ILE A 12 25.54 -9.30 -6.22
N THR A 13 25.48 -8.52 -7.31
CA THR A 13 25.33 -7.05 -7.25
C THR A 13 23.93 -6.66 -6.71
N PHE A 14 22.91 -7.50 -6.89
CA PHE A 14 21.57 -7.25 -6.33
C PHE A 14 21.44 -7.58 -4.83
N SER A 15 22.39 -8.33 -4.25
CA SER A 15 22.37 -8.75 -2.84
C SER A 15 22.99 -7.76 -1.84
N CYS A 16 23.61 -6.67 -2.30
CA CYS A 16 24.29 -5.68 -1.44
C CYS A 16 23.40 -4.53 -0.92
N PHE A 17 22.08 -4.64 -0.98
CA PHE A 17 21.21 -3.63 -0.38
C PHE A 17 21.04 -3.88 1.12
N TYR A 18 21.69 -3.08 1.94
CA TYR A 18 21.52 -3.06 3.38
C TYR A 18 20.06 -2.69 3.72
N ILE A 19 19.30 -3.66 4.18
CA ILE A 19 17.91 -3.50 4.59
C ILE A 19 17.91 -2.95 6.01
N ARG A 20 17.61 -1.67 6.17
CA ARG A 20 17.25 -1.10 7.47
C ARG A 20 15.75 -1.17 7.63
N ALA A 21 15.29 -1.97 8.59
CA ALA A 21 13.87 -2.13 8.90
C ALA A 21 13.35 -0.89 9.65
N GLN A 22 12.52 -0.09 9.00
CA GLN A 22 11.62 0.84 9.69
C GLN A 22 10.18 0.36 9.52
N VAL A 23 9.43 0.41 10.62
CA VAL A 23 8.01 0.02 10.67
C VAL A 23 7.19 1.08 9.94
N ASN A 24 7.01 0.90 8.64
CA ASN A 24 6.01 1.61 7.89
C ASN A 24 4.85 0.64 7.65
N GLU A 25 3.67 0.99 8.17
CA GLU A 25 2.47 0.19 8.05
C GLU A 25 2.03 0.13 6.59
N ASN A 26 2.27 -1.00 5.96
CA ASN A 26 1.83 -1.28 4.61
C ASN A 26 0.64 -2.23 4.67
N LEU A 27 -0.32 -2.04 3.79
CA LEU A 27 -1.38 -3.00 3.57
C LEU A 27 -0.80 -4.39 3.27
N LEU A 28 -1.46 -5.46 3.75
CA LEU A 28 -1.05 -6.83 3.47
C LEU A 28 -1.46 -7.22 2.05
N MET A 29 -2.65 -6.77 1.66
CA MET A 29 -3.22 -6.99 0.33
C MET A 29 -2.89 -5.84 -0.62
N GLU A 30 -1.60 -5.44 -0.71
CA GLU A 30 -1.14 -4.32 -1.57
C GLU A 30 -1.62 -4.47 -3.02
N ARG A 31 -1.52 -5.66 -3.59
CA ARG A 31 -1.95 -5.94 -4.98
C ARG A 31 -3.41 -5.58 -5.23
N PHE A 32 -4.28 -5.72 -4.23
CA PHE A 32 -5.71 -5.45 -4.33
C PHE A 32 -6.08 -4.01 -3.98
N ASN A 33 -5.17 -3.30 -3.33
CA ASN A 33 -5.33 -1.93 -2.84
C ASN A 33 -4.34 -0.94 -3.50
N MET A 34 -3.83 -1.23 -4.70
CA MET A 34 -2.85 -0.37 -5.37
C MET A 34 -3.36 1.03 -5.69
N ASN A 35 -4.67 1.21 -5.79
CA ASN A 35 -5.33 2.51 -5.89
C ASN A 35 -5.04 3.43 -4.69
N ALA A 36 -4.69 2.91 -3.51
CA ALA A 36 -4.22 3.71 -2.37
C ALA A 36 -2.92 4.47 -2.71
N PHE A 37 -2.04 3.82 -3.48
CA PHE A 37 -0.68 4.29 -3.74
C PHE A 37 -0.50 4.83 -5.16
N ASN A 38 -1.33 4.42 -6.14
CA ASN A 38 -1.17 4.78 -7.53
C ASN A 38 -2.48 5.30 -8.14
N PRO A 39 -2.56 6.61 -8.49
CA PRO A 39 -3.75 7.20 -9.08
C PRO A 39 -4.12 6.62 -10.46
N ALA A 40 -3.19 6.00 -11.18
CA ALA A 40 -3.45 5.37 -12.46
C ALA A 40 -4.41 4.16 -12.39
N TYR A 41 -4.71 3.67 -11.18
CA TYR A 41 -5.72 2.63 -10.99
C TYR A 41 -7.15 3.15 -11.01
N ALA A 42 -7.40 4.47 -10.94
CA ALA A 42 -8.74 5.02 -11.03
C ALA A 42 -9.42 4.57 -12.33
N GLY A 43 -10.59 3.92 -12.22
CA GLY A 43 -11.35 3.37 -13.33
C GLY A 43 -10.75 2.16 -14.05
N SER A 44 -9.55 1.70 -13.67
CA SER A 44 -8.88 0.58 -14.35
C SER A 44 -9.58 -0.78 -14.17
N GLU A 45 -10.44 -0.88 -13.18
CA GLU A 45 -11.28 -2.06 -12.90
C GLU A 45 -12.77 -1.75 -13.05
N GLY A 46 -13.08 -0.63 -13.70
CA GLY A 46 -14.44 -0.15 -13.85
C GLY A 46 -14.93 0.61 -12.62
N ARG A 47 -16.24 0.51 -12.36
CA ARG A 47 -16.85 1.13 -11.20
C ARG A 47 -16.65 0.26 -9.96
N VAL A 48 -15.94 0.82 -8.98
CA VAL A 48 -15.51 0.08 -7.78
C VAL A 48 -15.83 0.89 -6.53
N LEU A 49 -16.32 0.20 -5.51
CA LEU A 49 -16.38 0.65 -4.13
C LEU A 49 -15.59 -0.34 -3.28
N SER A 50 -14.62 0.12 -2.50
CA SER A 50 -13.89 -0.76 -1.59
C SER A 50 -13.64 -0.15 -0.23
N PHE A 51 -13.55 -1.03 0.77
CA PHE A 51 -13.19 -0.71 2.13
C PHE A 51 -12.17 -1.73 2.65
N THR A 52 -11.12 -1.23 3.28
CA THR A 52 -10.09 -2.05 3.91
C THR A 52 -9.89 -1.58 5.33
N THR A 53 -9.84 -2.50 6.27
CA THR A 53 -9.42 -2.23 7.64
C THR A 53 -8.27 -3.15 8.01
N ARG A 54 -7.21 -2.59 8.57
CA ARG A 54 -6.08 -3.33 9.09
C ARG A 54 -5.85 -2.97 10.54
N SER A 55 -5.60 -3.98 11.36
CA SER A 55 -5.19 -3.86 12.75
C SER A 55 -3.90 -4.62 12.95
N THR A 56 -2.93 -4.00 13.63
CA THR A 56 -1.65 -4.61 14.00
C THR A 56 -1.56 -4.73 15.53
N TRP A 57 -0.72 -5.64 16.04
CA TRP A 57 -0.53 -5.87 17.48
C TRP A 57 -1.83 -6.21 18.20
N GLN A 58 -2.48 -7.29 17.77
CA GLN A 58 -3.72 -7.75 18.39
C GLN A 58 -3.57 -7.95 19.90
N GLY A 59 -4.53 -7.42 20.69
CA GLY A 59 -4.52 -7.49 22.14
C GLY A 59 -3.78 -6.34 22.84
N VAL A 60 -3.18 -5.41 22.10
CA VAL A 60 -2.55 -4.20 22.67
C VAL A 60 -3.55 -3.03 22.60
N SER A 61 -3.71 -2.31 23.70
CA SER A 61 -4.52 -1.09 23.74
C SER A 61 -3.90 -0.03 22.81
N ASP A 62 -4.77 0.70 22.08
CA ASP A 62 -4.36 1.73 21.11
C ASP A 62 -3.40 1.25 20.01
N ALA A 63 -3.43 -0.06 19.71
CA ALA A 63 -2.64 -0.66 18.65
C ALA A 63 -2.88 0.03 17.29
N PRO A 64 -1.86 0.06 16.41
CA PRO A 64 -1.98 0.69 15.11
C PRO A 64 -3.14 0.15 14.29
N LYS A 65 -3.96 1.06 13.76
CA LYS A 65 -5.13 0.75 12.95
C LYS A 65 -5.15 1.62 11.70
N MET A 66 -5.41 0.99 10.55
CA MET A 66 -5.58 1.66 9.27
C MET A 66 -6.95 1.35 8.69
N ASN A 67 -7.66 2.37 8.23
CA ASN A 67 -8.89 2.25 7.47
C ASN A 67 -8.68 2.92 6.13
N TYR A 68 -9.12 2.25 5.08
CA TYR A 68 -9.03 2.76 3.72
C TYR A 68 -10.36 2.60 3.01
N PHE A 69 -10.87 3.69 2.49
CA PHE A 69 -12.06 3.76 1.65
C PHE A 69 -11.66 4.22 0.26
N TYR A 70 -12.23 3.59 -0.76
CA TYR A 70 -12.02 3.96 -2.15
C TYR A 70 -13.28 3.81 -2.98
N PHE A 71 -13.50 4.78 -3.84
CA PHE A 71 -14.52 4.75 -4.88
C PHE A 71 -13.91 5.18 -6.21
N SER A 72 -14.24 4.49 -7.31
CA SER A 72 -13.93 4.97 -8.67
C SER A 72 -15.08 4.74 -9.61
N GLY A 73 -15.22 5.65 -10.57
CA GLY A 73 -16.17 5.55 -11.67
C GLY A 73 -15.60 4.82 -12.90
N ASN A 74 -16.48 4.44 -13.82
CA ASN A 74 -16.06 3.96 -15.14
C ASN A 74 -15.38 5.08 -15.94
N PRO A 75 -14.38 4.75 -16.77
CA PRO A 75 -13.83 5.72 -17.71
C PRO A 75 -14.89 6.25 -18.65
N LYS A 76 -14.94 7.58 -18.79
CA LYS A 76 -15.72 8.28 -19.81
C LYS A 76 -14.76 9.07 -20.68
N ASN A 77 -14.77 8.84 -21.99
CA ASN A 77 -13.78 9.42 -22.91
C ASN A 77 -12.33 9.16 -22.45
N ASN A 78 -12.04 7.94 -22.00
CA ASN A 78 -10.75 7.49 -21.47
C ASN A 78 -10.33 8.13 -20.12
N LEU A 79 -11.11 9.05 -19.56
CA LEU A 79 -10.84 9.68 -18.27
C LEU A 79 -11.70 9.02 -17.19
N ALA A 80 -11.08 8.62 -16.09
CA ALA A 80 -11.74 8.13 -14.89
C ALA A 80 -11.35 8.95 -13.68
N LEU A 81 -12.28 9.05 -12.73
CA LEU A 81 -12.05 9.69 -11.44
C LEU A 81 -12.18 8.67 -10.32
N GLY A 82 -11.37 8.86 -9.29
CA GLY A 82 -11.42 8.12 -8.03
C GLY A 82 -11.41 9.06 -6.84
N LEU A 83 -11.99 8.60 -5.75
CA LEU A 83 -11.98 9.25 -4.44
C LEU A 83 -11.40 8.26 -3.44
N SER A 84 -10.47 8.71 -2.59
CA SER A 84 -9.93 7.87 -1.53
C SER A 84 -9.79 8.60 -0.20
N ILE A 85 -10.01 7.86 0.88
CA ILE A 85 -9.81 8.31 2.25
C ILE A 85 -8.98 7.25 2.96
N ILE A 86 -7.80 7.61 3.45
CA ILE A 86 -6.93 6.75 4.23
C ILE A 86 -6.79 7.36 5.61
N ASN A 87 -7.27 6.64 6.63
CA ASN A 87 -7.09 7.01 8.02
C ASN A 87 -6.14 6.01 8.68
N ASN A 88 -5.08 6.52 9.29
CA ASN A 88 -4.06 5.74 9.97
C ASN A 88 -3.88 6.28 11.39
N LYS A 89 -4.20 5.46 12.39
CA LYS A 89 -4.04 5.77 13.80
C LYS A 89 -2.94 4.90 14.40
N VAL A 90 -1.95 5.52 15.01
CA VAL A 90 -0.82 4.87 15.70
C VAL A 90 -0.67 5.49 17.07
N PHE A 91 -1.15 4.80 18.10
CA PHE A 91 -1.21 5.34 19.48
C PHE A 91 -1.93 6.68 19.55
N VAL A 92 -1.18 7.76 19.80
CA VAL A 92 -1.68 9.13 19.97
C VAL A 92 -1.69 9.92 18.65
N ASP A 93 -1.05 9.41 17.61
CA ASP A 93 -0.99 10.04 16.29
C ASP A 93 -2.08 9.49 15.39
N GLU A 94 -2.88 10.39 14.81
CA GLU A 94 -3.87 10.07 13.80
C GLU A 94 -3.58 10.89 12.54
N ARG A 95 -3.56 10.20 11.38
CA ARG A 95 -3.30 10.80 10.07
C ARG A 95 -4.39 10.41 9.10
N THR A 96 -4.99 11.39 8.46
CA THR A 96 -6.00 11.16 7.45
C THR A 96 -5.64 11.84 6.15
N LEU A 97 -5.59 11.06 5.07
CA LEU A 97 -5.44 11.54 3.70
C LEU A 97 -6.80 11.49 3.00
N TYR A 98 -7.25 12.63 2.50
CA TYR A 98 -8.37 12.77 1.57
C TYR A 98 -7.80 13.06 0.20
N SER A 99 -8.12 12.26 -0.81
CA SER A 99 -7.58 12.50 -2.16
C SER A 99 -8.56 12.17 -3.27
N ILE A 100 -8.40 12.89 -4.38
CA ILE A 100 -9.04 12.66 -5.65
C ILE A 100 -7.96 12.22 -6.63
N ASP A 101 -8.25 11.16 -7.37
CA ASP A 101 -7.41 10.62 -8.43
C ASP A 101 -8.08 10.86 -9.78
N ALA A 102 -7.30 11.29 -10.77
CA ALA A 102 -7.73 11.32 -12.17
C ALA A 102 -6.79 10.46 -12.98
N SER A 103 -7.36 9.55 -13.79
CA SER A 103 -6.58 8.62 -14.63
C SER A 103 -7.04 8.70 -16.06
N TYR A 104 -6.09 8.81 -16.99
CA TYR A 104 -6.34 8.78 -18.43
C TYR A 104 -5.83 7.46 -19.02
N GLN A 105 -6.72 6.73 -19.68
CA GLN A 105 -6.43 5.41 -20.28
C GLN A 105 -6.12 5.53 -21.76
N LEU A 106 -4.92 5.13 -22.14
CA LEU A 106 -4.48 4.96 -23.52
C LEU A 106 -4.66 3.49 -23.92
N THR A 107 -5.43 3.24 -24.97
CA THR A 107 -5.58 1.90 -25.56
C THR A 107 -4.47 1.69 -26.59
N LEU A 108 -3.59 0.72 -26.35
CA LEU A 108 -2.41 0.42 -27.17
C LEU A 108 -2.65 -0.70 -28.21
N GLY A 109 -3.90 -1.19 -28.30
CA GLY A 109 -4.24 -2.34 -29.15
C GLY A 109 -3.86 -3.69 -28.53
N GLY A 110 -4.43 -4.78 -29.08
CA GLY A 110 -4.17 -6.15 -28.59
C GLY A 110 -4.53 -6.40 -27.13
N GLY A 111 -5.52 -5.69 -26.59
CA GLY A 111 -5.94 -5.82 -25.17
C GLY A 111 -4.95 -5.21 -24.19
N LYS A 112 -4.09 -4.28 -24.64
CA LYS A 112 -3.10 -3.58 -23.82
C LYS A 112 -3.57 -2.17 -23.53
N THR A 113 -3.36 -1.70 -22.31
CA THR A 113 -3.67 -0.32 -21.88
C THR A 113 -2.49 0.28 -21.12
N LEU A 114 -2.36 1.60 -21.26
CA LEU A 114 -1.49 2.42 -20.41
C LEU A 114 -2.34 3.48 -19.73
N ASN A 115 -2.43 3.42 -18.43
CA ASN A 115 -3.14 4.42 -17.61
C ASN A 115 -2.11 5.38 -17.01
N LEU A 116 -2.33 6.67 -17.19
CA LEU A 116 -1.54 7.73 -16.55
C LEU A 116 -2.44 8.44 -15.55
N GLY A 117 -2.00 8.54 -14.30
CA GLY A 117 -2.81 9.09 -13.23
C GLY A 117 -2.14 10.22 -12.48
N VAL A 118 -2.95 11.15 -12.01
CA VAL A 118 -2.55 12.21 -11.08
C VAL A 118 -3.44 12.17 -9.84
N LYS A 119 -2.84 12.47 -8.70
CA LYS A 119 -3.49 12.53 -7.39
C LYS A 119 -3.39 13.97 -6.86
N ALA A 120 -4.50 14.48 -6.33
CA ALA A 120 -4.51 15.70 -5.53
C ALA A 120 -5.27 15.44 -4.24
N GLY A 121 -4.76 15.95 -3.13
CA GLY A 121 -5.37 15.67 -1.84
C GLY A 121 -4.89 16.58 -0.73
N VAL A 122 -5.41 16.30 0.46
CA VAL A 122 -5.06 16.97 1.70
C VAL A 122 -4.78 15.92 2.77
N HIS A 123 -3.64 16.05 3.41
CA HIS A 123 -3.24 15.23 4.53
C HIS A 123 -3.44 16.01 5.83
N THR A 124 -4.17 15.46 6.78
CA THR A 124 -4.33 16.01 8.12
C THR A 124 -3.62 15.10 9.12
N LYS A 125 -2.85 15.71 10.01
CA LYS A 125 -2.21 15.01 11.14
C LYS A 125 -2.78 15.60 12.43
N PHE A 126 -3.16 14.72 13.34
CA PHE A 126 -3.62 15.07 14.68
C PHE A 126 -2.80 14.27 15.70
N THR A 127 -2.31 14.94 16.74
CA THR A 127 -1.62 14.29 17.87
C THR A 127 -2.40 14.58 19.15
N ASP A 128 -2.82 13.52 19.86
CA ASP A 128 -3.55 13.62 21.13
C ASP A 128 -2.57 13.92 22.26
N ILE A 129 -2.41 15.21 22.57
CA ILE A 129 -1.50 15.69 23.60
C ILE A 129 -1.99 15.31 25.00
N GLU A 130 -3.30 15.28 25.24
CA GLU A 130 -3.85 14.87 26.54
C GLU A 130 -3.54 13.40 26.84
N ALA A 131 -3.57 12.53 25.80
CA ALA A 131 -3.16 11.15 25.96
C ALA A 131 -1.66 11.03 26.28
N ILE A 132 -0.81 11.85 25.65
CA ILE A 132 0.64 11.88 25.95
C ILE A 132 0.87 12.30 27.41
N GLN A 133 0.20 13.35 27.86
CA GLN A 133 0.31 13.84 29.25
C GLN A 133 -0.12 12.78 30.26
N ARG A 134 -1.23 12.10 30.02
CA ARG A 134 -1.71 11.00 30.86
C ARG A 134 -0.72 9.83 30.93
N LEU A 135 -0.06 9.51 29.83
CA LEU A 135 0.90 8.40 29.75
C LEU A 135 2.27 8.74 30.38
N THR A 136 2.69 9.99 30.32
CA THR A 136 4.05 10.40 30.72
C THR A 136 4.10 11.09 32.04
N ASN A 137 2.96 11.47 32.66
CA ASN A 137 2.86 12.35 33.81
C ASN A 137 3.66 13.67 33.64
N ALA A 138 3.86 14.09 32.37
CA ALA A 138 4.64 15.29 32.08
C ALA A 138 3.82 16.57 32.34
N PRO A 139 4.41 17.64 32.91
CA PRO A 139 3.72 18.91 33.06
C PRO A 139 3.42 19.54 31.70
N ASN A 140 2.29 20.26 31.63
CA ASN A 140 1.75 20.90 30.40
C ASN A 140 2.77 21.78 29.65
N SER A 141 3.76 22.32 30.30
CA SER A 141 4.74 23.25 29.70
C SER A 141 5.83 22.60 28.86
N ALA A 142 5.94 21.28 28.86
CA ALA A 142 7.02 20.55 28.20
C ALA A 142 6.62 20.01 26.80
N ILE A 143 5.35 20.10 26.38
CA ILE A 143 4.85 19.54 25.12
C ILE A 143 4.40 20.68 24.20
N PRO A 144 4.90 20.74 22.95
CA PRO A 144 4.48 21.79 22.02
C PRO A 144 2.97 21.73 21.74
N ASP A 145 2.35 22.89 21.65
CA ASP A 145 0.90 23.07 21.45
C ASP A 145 0.42 22.75 20.03
N ILE A 146 0.98 21.70 19.40
CA ILE A 146 0.64 21.33 18.01
C ILE A 146 -0.38 20.20 18.04
N THR A 147 -1.65 20.57 17.90
CA THR A 147 -2.77 19.62 17.91
C THR A 147 -3.20 19.16 16.53
N ARG A 148 -3.04 19.99 15.49
CA ARG A 148 -3.49 19.65 14.13
C ARG A 148 -2.64 20.32 13.06
N GLU A 149 -2.23 19.54 12.06
CA GLU A 149 -1.51 19.99 10.89
C GLU A 149 -2.24 19.56 9.63
N THR A 150 -2.19 20.41 8.60
CA THR A 150 -2.81 20.13 7.32
C THR A 150 -1.88 20.56 6.20
N TYR A 151 -1.62 19.68 5.23
CA TYR A 151 -0.77 19.97 4.09
C TYR A 151 -1.28 19.33 2.80
N PRO A 152 -1.04 19.94 1.63
CA PRO A 152 -1.45 19.41 0.35
C PRO A 152 -0.63 18.18 -0.02
N VAL A 153 -1.25 17.31 -0.81
CA VAL A 153 -0.63 16.11 -1.38
C VAL A 153 -0.84 16.13 -2.89
N PHE A 154 0.24 15.92 -3.63
CA PHE A 154 0.19 15.74 -5.07
C PHE A 154 1.02 14.51 -5.44
N GLY A 155 0.45 13.68 -6.30
CA GLY A 155 1.09 12.44 -6.73
C GLY A 155 0.83 12.17 -8.21
N PHE A 156 1.61 11.24 -8.74
CA PHE A 156 1.41 10.74 -10.09
C PHE A 156 1.70 9.24 -10.15
N GLY A 157 1.21 8.61 -11.21
CA GLY A 157 1.45 7.20 -11.44
C GLY A 157 1.18 6.77 -12.86
N ALA A 158 1.68 5.60 -13.18
CA ALA A 158 1.47 4.91 -14.43
C ALA A 158 1.13 3.44 -14.17
N LEU A 159 0.25 2.88 -14.99
CA LEU A 159 -0.12 1.48 -14.97
C LEU A 159 -0.19 0.96 -16.39
N TYR A 160 0.74 0.09 -16.76
CA TYR A 160 0.64 -0.71 -17.97
C TYR A 160 -0.03 -2.04 -17.66
N ARG A 161 -1.02 -2.40 -18.44
CA ARG A 161 -1.74 -3.67 -18.29
C ARG A 161 -1.88 -4.36 -19.64
N SER A 162 -1.64 -5.66 -19.64
CA SER A 162 -1.93 -6.57 -20.74
C SER A 162 -2.84 -7.70 -20.25
N GLN A 163 -3.19 -8.63 -21.14
CA GLN A 163 -4.00 -9.79 -20.75
C GLN A 163 -3.32 -10.70 -19.72
N LYS A 164 -1.99 -10.74 -19.68
CA LYS A 164 -1.22 -11.67 -18.85
C LYS A 164 -0.39 -11.00 -17.78
N PHE A 165 0.00 -9.75 -17.92
CA PHE A 165 0.86 -9.07 -16.95
C PHE A 165 0.51 -7.60 -16.82
N TYR A 166 0.91 -7.03 -15.71
CA TYR A 166 0.82 -5.61 -15.43
C TYR A 166 2.08 -5.10 -14.76
N ILE A 167 2.38 -3.84 -15.01
CA ILE A 167 3.48 -3.10 -14.39
C ILE A 167 2.93 -1.76 -13.95
N SER A 168 3.23 -1.38 -12.72
CA SER A 168 2.74 -0.19 -12.06
C SER A 168 3.90 0.56 -11.42
N PHE A 169 3.91 1.87 -11.59
CA PHE A 169 4.86 2.78 -10.96
C PHE A 169 4.12 4.00 -10.43
N SER A 170 4.49 4.50 -9.24
CA SER A 170 3.89 5.72 -8.71
C SER A 170 4.75 6.41 -7.65
N ILE A 171 4.50 7.71 -7.51
CA ILE A 171 4.90 8.54 -6.38
C ILE A 171 3.62 9.19 -5.88
N PRO A 172 2.96 8.63 -4.84
CA PRO A 172 1.65 9.08 -4.36
C PRO A 172 1.68 10.47 -3.73
N ASN A 173 2.85 10.90 -3.26
CA ASN A 173 3.11 12.26 -2.79
C ASN A 173 4.55 12.63 -3.11
N PHE A 174 4.75 13.61 -3.99
CA PHE A 174 6.08 14.12 -4.32
C PHE A 174 6.40 15.45 -3.60
N LEU A 175 5.41 16.04 -2.91
CA LEU A 175 5.68 17.20 -2.08
C LEU A 175 6.34 16.75 -0.77
N ASN A 176 7.39 17.44 -0.41
CA ASN A 176 8.02 17.33 0.91
C ASN A 176 7.53 18.54 1.70
N PRO A 177 6.65 18.40 2.69
CA PRO A 177 6.25 19.54 3.50
C PRO A 177 7.46 20.00 4.33
N ILE A 178 8.18 20.97 3.81
CA ILE A 178 9.23 21.67 4.55
C ILE A 178 8.51 22.56 5.55
N LYS A 179 8.59 22.25 6.82
CA LYS A 179 8.14 23.16 7.86
C LYS A 179 9.20 24.23 8.11
N TYR A 180 8.88 25.43 7.74
CA TYR A 180 9.51 26.62 8.29
C TYR A 180 8.80 26.95 9.60
N THR A 181 9.29 26.44 10.70
CA THR A 181 8.93 26.94 12.04
C THR A 181 10.17 27.56 12.62
N ASP A 182 10.07 28.81 13.09
CA ASP A 182 11.16 29.59 13.69
C ASP A 182 11.70 28.99 15.01
N ASN A 183 11.13 27.89 15.46
CA ASN A 183 11.61 27.12 16.61
C ASN A 183 11.87 25.69 16.17
N GLU A 184 13.09 25.22 16.36
CA GLU A 184 13.67 23.90 16.03
C GLU A 184 12.91 22.69 16.59
N SER A 185 11.64 22.54 16.26
CA SER A 185 10.88 21.35 16.61
C SER A 185 10.91 20.38 15.45
N PHE A 186 11.63 19.28 15.61
CA PHE A 186 11.66 18.13 14.71
C PHE A 186 10.25 17.57 14.52
N ILE A 187 9.62 17.91 13.42
CA ILE A 187 8.41 17.23 12.96
C ILE A 187 8.81 16.42 11.73
N GLY A 188 8.63 15.09 11.83
CA GLY A 188 9.14 14.14 10.89
C GLY A 188 8.80 14.47 9.44
N ASP A 189 9.83 14.65 8.64
CA ASP A 189 9.77 14.76 7.19
C ASP A 189 9.15 13.49 6.60
N GLU A 190 7.95 13.57 6.06
CA GLU A 190 7.43 12.51 5.20
C GLU A 190 8.16 12.56 3.86
N LYS A 191 9.18 11.75 3.73
CA LYS A 191 9.95 11.66 2.47
C LYS A 191 9.09 11.07 1.36
N PRO A 192 9.17 11.61 0.14
CA PRO A 192 8.49 11.03 -1.01
C PRO A 192 8.82 9.54 -1.14
N SER A 193 7.81 8.71 -1.23
CA SER A 193 7.98 7.28 -1.43
C SER A 193 7.62 6.89 -2.86
N THR A 194 8.43 6.03 -3.46
CA THR A 194 8.20 5.47 -4.78
C THR A 194 7.69 4.05 -4.66
N TYR A 195 6.62 3.74 -5.38
CA TYR A 195 6.04 2.41 -5.42
C TYR A 195 6.19 1.79 -6.80
N PHE A 196 6.56 0.53 -6.81
CA PHE A 196 6.60 -0.31 -7.99
C PHE A 196 5.81 -1.59 -7.72
N LEU A 197 5.04 -2.07 -8.69
CA LEU A 197 4.37 -3.36 -8.64
C LEU A 197 4.37 -3.98 -10.02
N ALA A 198 4.73 -5.24 -10.10
CA ALA A 198 4.57 -6.05 -11.30
C ALA A 198 3.92 -7.40 -10.93
N GLY A 199 3.09 -7.89 -11.82
CA GLY A 199 2.47 -9.20 -11.63
C GLY A 199 2.17 -9.88 -12.95
N TYR A 200 2.01 -11.19 -12.88
CA TYR A 200 1.74 -12.04 -14.02
C TYR A 200 0.57 -12.98 -13.72
N LYS A 201 -0.26 -13.25 -14.73
CA LYS A 201 -1.36 -14.22 -14.67
C LYS A 201 -1.00 -15.45 -15.49
N LEU A 202 -0.75 -16.56 -14.82
CA LEU A 202 -0.50 -17.88 -15.42
C LEU A 202 -1.82 -18.66 -15.43
N ASN A 203 -2.44 -18.82 -16.59
CA ASN A 203 -3.62 -19.66 -16.73
C ASN A 203 -3.19 -21.15 -16.72
N LEU A 204 -3.75 -21.94 -15.82
CA LEU A 204 -3.36 -23.34 -15.62
C LEU A 204 -4.17 -24.33 -16.46
N GLY A 205 -4.90 -23.87 -17.47
CA GLY A 205 -5.56 -24.70 -18.50
C GLY A 205 -6.69 -25.63 -18.02
N GLY A 206 -6.63 -26.11 -16.80
CA GLY A 206 -7.68 -26.92 -16.19
C GLY A 206 -8.49 -26.12 -15.17
N PHE A 207 -9.78 -26.43 -15.02
CA PHE A 207 -10.65 -25.90 -13.96
C PHE A 207 -10.81 -24.36 -13.93
N ASN A 208 -10.56 -23.63 -15.00
CA ASN A 208 -10.61 -22.16 -14.99
C ASN A 208 -9.78 -21.52 -13.87
N SER A 209 -8.60 -22.04 -13.62
CA SER A 209 -7.74 -21.59 -12.54
C SER A 209 -6.53 -20.81 -13.04
N SER A 210 -5.99 -19.95 -12.20
CA SER A 210 -4.77 -19.18 -12.51
C SER A 210 -3.87 -19.03 -11.28
N LEU A 211 -2.56 -19.00 -11.54
CA LEU A 211 -1.54 -18.60 -10.57
C LEU A 211 -1.13 -17.15 -10.88
N ASN A 212 -1.12 -16.29 -9.88
CA ASN A 212 -0.89 -14.85 -10.01
C ASN A 212 0.30 -14.41 -9.15
N PRO A 213 1.55 -14.70 -9.55
CA PRO A 213 2.74 -14.20 -8.86
C PRO A 213 2.84 -12.68 -9.02
N PHE A 214 3.39 -12.01 -7.99
CA PHE A 214 3.68 -10.59 -8.03
C PHE A 214 4.91 -10.22 -7.22
N ILE A 215 5.47 -9.09 -7.56
CA ILE A 215 6.52 -8.40 -6.81
C ILE A 215 6.09 -6.95 -6.62
N SER A 216 6.17 -6.44 -5.40
CA SER A 216 6.05 -5.01 -5.12
C SER A 216 7.29 -4.48 -4.41
N SER A 217 7.58 -3.21 -4.61
CA SER A 217 8.67 -2.52 -3.94
C SER A 217 8.23 -1.11 -3.54
N LYS A 218 8.53 -0.74 -2.31
CA LYS A 218 8.42 0.63 -1.80
C LYS A 218 9.81 1.13 -1.47
N VAL A 219 10.18 2.25 -2.07
CA VAL A 219 11.48 2.91 -1.86
C VAL A 219 11.25 4.25 -1.19
N ILE A 220 11.90 4.48 -0.05
CA ILE A 220 11.88 5.76 0.67
C ILE A 220 13.33 6.28 0.74
N PRO A 221 13.65 7.41 0.08
CA PRO A 221 15.01 7.95 0.04
C PRO A 221 15.59 8.19 1.44
N GLY A 222 16.77 7.65 1.71
CA GLY A 222 17.45 7.78 3.00
C GLY A 222 16.88 6.97 4.16
N ILE A 223 15.82 6.18 3.93
CA ILE A 223 15.21 5.29 4.93
C ILE A 223 15.41 3.82 4.56
N GLY A 224 15.14 3.46 3.30
CA GLY A 224 15.36 2.11 2.82
C GLY A 224 14.27 1.62 1.85
N ASN A 225 14.42 0.36 1.46
CA ASN A 225 13.54 -0.30 0.50
C ASN A 225 12.82 -1.45 1.18
N THR A 226 11.53 -1.60 0.89
CA THR A 226 10.77 -2.79 1.24
C THR A 226 10.39 -3.52 -0.04
N VAL A 227 10.71 -4.80 -0.13
CA VAL A 227 10.31 -5.67 -1.24
C VAL A 227 9.33 -6.70 -0.71
N HIS A 228 8.24 -6.91 -1.43
CA HIS A 228 7.25 -7.94 -1.16
C HIS A 228 7.13 -8.86 -2.38
N LEU A 229 7.41 -10.12 -2.18
CA LEU A 229 7.23 -11.20 -3.15
C LEU A 229 6.03 -12.03 -2.72
N GLY A 230 5.12 -12.27 -3.63
CA GLY A 230 3.94 -13.05 -3.30
C GLY A 230 3.28 -13.68 -4.53
N GLY A 231 2.25 -14.46 -4.25
CA GLY A 231 1.45 -15.07 -5.29
C GLY A 231 0.13 -15.58 -4.74
N THR A 232 -0.86 -15.67 -5.62
CA THR A 232 -2.17 -16.21 -5.28
C THR A 232 -2.59 -17.23 -6.32
N TYR A 233 -3.30 -18.25 -5.87
CA TYR A 233 -4.00 -19.22 -6.71
C TYR A 233 -5.48 -18.86 -6.74
N ASP A 234 -5.98 -18.56 -7.92
CA ASP A 234 -7.40 -18.28 -8.16
C ASP A 234 -8.07 -19.54 -8.72
N TYR A 235 -9.12 -19.97 -8.06
CA TYR A 235 -9.94 -21.13 -8.47
C TYR A 235 -11.29 -20.64 -8.98
N LYS A 236 -11.54 -20.82 -10.27
CA LYS A 236 -12.79 -20.49 -10.99
C LYS A 236 -13.24 -19.01 -10.86
N GLY A 237 -12.36 -18.10 -10.43
CA GLY A 237 -12.76 -16.73 -10.14
C GLY A 237 -13.66 -16.59 -8.89
N ILE A 238 -13.81 -17.66 -8.09
CA ILE A 238 -14.66 -17.69 -6.88
C ILE A 238 -13.79 -17.63 -5.63
N PHE A 239 -12.75 -18.46 -5.57
CA PHE A 239 -11.83 -18.50 -4.43
C PHE A 239 -10.42 -18.12 -4.88
N GLU A 240 -9.77 -17.26 -4.12
CA GLU A 240 -8.37 -16.95 -4.33
C GLU A 240 -7.63 -17.07 -3.00
N VAL A 241 -6.58 -17.87 -2.95
CA VAL A 241 -5.75 -18.07 -1.76
C VAL A 241 -4.29 -17.85 -2.12
N GLY A 242 -3.52 -17.37 -1.18
CA GLY A 242 -2.10 -17.17 -1.43
C GLY A 242 -1.38 -16.57 -0.24
N GLY A 243 -0.21 -16.01 -0.52
CA GLY A 243 0.60 -15.38 0.50
C GLY A 243 1.83 -14.72 -0.11
N GLY A 244 2.66 -14.19 0.76
CA GLY A 244 3.88 -13.53 0.36
C GLY A 244 4.86 -13.36 1.50
N TYR A 245 6.05 -12.91 1.12
CA TYR A 245 7.14 -12.58 2.01
C TYR A 245 7.62 -11.14 1.77
N LYS A 246 7.67 -10.35 2.83
CA LYS A 246 8.25 -9.00 2.83
C LYS A 246 9.68 -9.03 3.36
N SER A 247 10.57 -8.28 2.71
CA SER A 247 11.98 -8.15 3.12
C SER A 247 12.16 -7.66 4.57
N THR A 248 11.12 -7.08 5.17
CA THR A 248 11.05 -6.70 6.59
C THR A 248 10.77 -7.90 7.53
N ARG A 249 10.94 -9.15 7.02
CA ARG A 249 10.76 -10.42 7.74
C ARG A 249 9.31 -10.72 8.13
N TYR A 250 8.35 -10.30 7.32
CA TYR A 250 6.95 -10.68 7.48
C TYR A 250 6.55 -11.67 6.41
N MET A 251 5.84 -12.72 6.81
CA MET A 251 5.07 -13.59 5.93
C MET A 251 3.60 -13.23 6.07
N ASN A 252 2.84 -13.32 5.00
CA ASN A 252 1.40 -13.16 5.05
C ASN A 252 0.69 -14.29 4.31
N VAL A 253 -0.53 -14.57 4.76
CA VAL A 253 -1.49 -15.42 4.06
C VAL A 253 -2.71 -14.59 3.70
N ILE A 254 -3.33 -14.91 2.57
CA ILE A 254 -4.47 -14.20 2.00
C ILE A 254 -5.52 -15.21 1.56
N ALA A 255 -6.77 -14.97 1.90
CA ALA A 255 -7.91 -15.72 1.40
C ALA A 255 -8.99 -14.74 0.91
N ILE A 256 -9.54 -14.98 -0.28
CA ILE A 256 -10.53 -14.12 -0.93
C ILE A 256 -11.68 -14.99 -1.44
N VAL A 257 -12.89 -14.54 -1.20
CA VAL A 257 -14.11 -15.10 -1.78
C VAL A 257 -14.73 -14.05 -2.68
N LYS A 258 -15.04 -14.43 -3.91
CA LYS A 258 -15.64 -13.56 -4.94
C LYS A 258 -17.01 -14.10 -5.31
N THR A 259 -17.99 -13.23 -5.44
CA THR A 259 -19.36 -13.58 -5.82
C THR A 259 -19.64 -13.20 -7.26
N ASN A 260 -20.63 -13.83 -7.87
CA ASN A 260 -21.03 -13.53 -9.26
C ASN A 260 -21.71 -12.16 -9.42
N PHE A 261 -22.19 -11.55 -8.32
CA PHE A 261 -22.79 -10.22 -8.34
C PHE A 261 -21.81 -9.07 -8.03
N GLY A 262 -20.50 -9.35 -8.10
CA GLY A 262 -19.45 -8.33 -7.99
C GLY A 262 -18.88 -8.08 -6.59
N LEU A 263 -19.42 -8.75 -5.54
CA LEU A 263 -18.87 -8.62 -4.19
C LEU A 263 -17.65 -9.52 -3.99
N SER A 264 -16.59 -8.99 -3.40
CA SER A 264 -15.42 -9.73 -2.96
C SER A 264 -15.13 -9.43 -1.51
N LEU A 265 -14.94 -10.48 -0.70
CA LEU A 265 -14.52 -10.40 0.69
C LEU A 265 -13.16 -11.07 0.83
N ALA A 266 -12.22 -10.41 1.47
CA ALA A 266 -10.89 -10.97 1.71
C ALA A 266 -10.43 -10.79 3.16
N TYR A 267 -9.63 -11.74 3.61
CA TYR A 267 -8.93 -11.71 4.88
C TYR A 267 -7.45 -12.00 4.63
N ALA A 268 -6.60 -11.22 5.26
CA ALA A 268 -5.17 -11.49 5.31
C ALA A 268 -4.65 -11.42 6.74
N HIS A 269 -3.65 -12.23 7.01
CA HIS A 269 -2.97 -12.27 8.30
C HIS A 269 -1.46 -12.28 8.08
N ASP A 270 -0.72 -11.53 8.88
CA ASP A 270 0.73 -11.54 8.83
C ASP A 270 1.34 -12.22 10.04
N PHE A 271 2.45 -12.92 9.77
CA PHE A 271 3.27 -13.58 10.76
C PHE A 271 4.66 -12.98 10.71
N ARG A 272 5.22 -12.64 11.84
CA ARG A 272 6.60 -12.20 11.93
C ARG A 272 7.47 -13.38 12.36
N GLY A 273 8.57 -13.62 11.65
CA GLY A 273 9.62 -14.53 12.12
C GLY A 273 10.23 -13.99 13.43
N ALA A 274 10.45 -14.88 14.39
CA ALA A 274 11.05 -14.53 15.67
C ALA A 274 12.39 -13.78 15.47
N ALA A 275 12.45 -12.53 15.90
CA ALA A 275 13.71 -11.84 16.14
C ALA A 275 14.05 -12.08 17.62
N ASN A 276 15.29 -12.43 17.90
CA ASN A 276 15.75 -13.04 19.13
C ASN A 276 15.56 -12.24 20.44
N ASP A 277 14.93 -11.06 20.45
CA ASP A 277 15.00 -10.22 21.65
C ASP A 277 13.74 -9.50 22.13
N VAL A 278 12.55 -9.69 21.52
CA VAL A 278 11.33 -9.10 22.08
C VAL A 278 10.11 -9.98 21.82
N GLU A 279 9.50 -10.46 22.89
CA GLU A 279 8.31 -11.34 22.94
C GLU A 279 6.99 -10.71 22.47
N VAL A 280 6.98 -9.53 21.87
CA VAL A 280 5.76 -8.95 21.33
C VAL A 280 5.47 -9.55 19.96
N GLN A 281 4.54 -10.48 19.89
CA GLN A 281 3.99 -11.02 18.65
C GLN A 281 3.31 -9.86 17.90
N ARG A 282 4.05 -9.21 17.01
CA ARG A 282 3.56 -8.10 16.17
C ARG A 282 2.84 -8.66 14.96
N THR A 283 1.78 -9.43 15.18
CA THR A 283 0.93 -9.94 14.12
C THR A 283 -0.15 -8.91 13.79
N GLY A 284 -0.61 -8.90 12.55
CA GLY A 284 -1.68 -8.03 12.09
C GLY A 284 -2.68 -8.79 11.23
N SER A 285 -3.88 -8.26 11.15
CA SER A 285 -4.94 -8.75 10.29
C SER A 285 -5.48 -7.65 9.42
N GLU A 286 -5.91 -8.00 8.22
CA GLU A 286 -6.53 -7.09 7.28
C GLU A 286 -7.81 -7.72 6.72
N ILE A 287 -8.89 -6.95 6.72
CA ILE A 287 -10.16 -7.30 6.09
C ILE A 287 -10.36 -6.35 4.92
N PHE A 288 -10.71 -6.89 3.78
CA PHE A 288 -10.97 -6.14 2.56
C PHE A 288 -12.36 -6.52 2.03
N LEU A 289 -13.14 -5.51 1.72
CA LEU A 289 -14.44 -5.62 1.07
C LEU A 289 -14.39 -4.80 -0.22
N LYS A 290 -14.82 -5.39 -1.34
CA LYS A 290 -14.85 -4.73 -2.65
C LYS A 290 -16.14 -5.08 -3.37
N PHE A 291 -16.74 -4.09 -3.98
CA PHE A 291 -17.90 -4.22 -4.83
C PHE A 291 -17.64 -3.60 -6.20
N ASN A 292 -17.76 -4.41 -7.24
CA ASN A 292 -17.70 -3.99 -8.65
C ASN A 292 -19.13 -3.96 -9.21
N PHE A 293 -19.59 -2.84 -9.81
CA PHE A 293 -20.96 -2.67 -10.27
C PHE A 293 -21.09 -1.84 -11.56
#